data_2cd0f0cf738be579979a927638e572c2
#
_entry.id   2cd0f0cf738be579979a927638e572c2
#
_cell.length_a   1.000
_cell.length_b   1.000
_cell.length_c   1.000
_cell.angle_alpha   90.00
_cell.angle_beta   90.00
_cell.angle_gamma   90.00
#
_symmetry.space_group_name_H-M   'P 1'
#
loop_
_entity.id
_entity.type
_entity.pdbx_description
1 polymer ?
#
loop_
_entity_poly.entity_id
_entity_poly.type
_entity_poly.pdbx_seq_one_letter_code
_entity_poly.pdbx_strand_id
1 'polypeptide(L)'
;MIRTLRKKFIAIAMLSLLGTMTVLCATIGIGNYCVAASRADKAIDILYQNDGEFPVPDGNASPSAHAGFQVTPETPFETRYFIARLTAEDAVSAVDLEHIAALDRQTVVSTIEQIVSKGTAKGYVGQYRFGRFENKTSGYTLIVVDCFMQLQSAYAVFRVMAAVFVLCAGIVFLLLLVLSKRATRPFA
;
A
#
# COMPACT_ATOMS: atom_id res chain seq x y z
N MET A 1 -25.72 -11.35 42.27
CA MET A 1 -26.18 -10.28 41.40
C MET A 1 -25.05 -9.28 41.01
N ILE A 2 -24.28 -8.73 41.93
CA ILE A 2 -23.20 -7.74 41.69
C ILE A 2 -22.07 -8.27 40.79
N ARG A 3 -21.65 -9.56 40.99
CA ARG A 3 -20.59 -10.17 40.15
C ARG A 3 -20.96 -10.29 38.65
N THR A 4 -22.22 -10.53 38.36
CA THR A 4 -22.71 -10.65 36.99
C THR A 4 -22.81 -9.27 36.30
N LEU A 5 -23.25 -8.26 37.02
CA LEU A 5 -23.31 -6.88 36.55
C LEU A 5 -21.90 -6.35 36.22
N ARG A 6 -20.95 -6.64 37.08
CA ARG A 6 -19.52 -6.30 36.90
C ARG A 6 -18.93 -6.94 35.64
N LYS A 7 -19.17 -8.24 35.41
CA LYS A 7 -18.70 -8.93 34.20
C LYS A 7 -19.31 -8.32 32.94
N LYS A 8 -20.60 -8.00 32.95
CA LYS A 8 -21.28 -7.36 31.82
C LYS A 8 -20.71 -5.96 31.55
N PHE A 9 -20.46 -5.15 32.57
CA PHE A 9 -19.86 -3.82 32.41
C PHE A 9 -18.45 -3.88 31.79
N ILE A 10 -17.58 -4.78 32.30
CA ILE A 10 -16.24 -4.99 31.75
C ILE A 10 -16.33 -5.45 30.29
N ALA A 11 -17.20 -6.38 29.99
CA ALA A 11 -17.38 -6.89 28.63
C ALA A 11 -17.85 -5.81 27.64
N ILE A 12 -18.81 -4.97 28.04
CA ILE A 12 -19.30 -3.87 27.20
C ILE A 12 -18.20 -2.83 26.97
N ALA A 13 -17.47 -2.44 28.02
CA ALA A 13 -16.37 -1.48 27.91
C ALA A 13 -15.25 -2.01 27.00
N MET A 14 -14.86 -3.28 27.15
CA MET A 14 -13.85 -3.92 26.32
C MET A 14 -14.32 -4.05 24.86
N LEU A 15 -15.58 -4.43 24.64
CA LEU A 15 -16.13 -4.55 23.29
C LEU A 15 -16.15 -3.19 22.57
N SER A 16 -16.55 -2.12 23.29
CA SER A 16 -16.54 -0.75 22.74
C SER A 16 -15.11 -0.32 22.39
N LEU A 17 -14.13 -0.55 23.27
CA LEU A 17 -12.74 -0.23 23.01
C LEU A 17 -12.19 -1.00 21.80
N LEU A 18 -12.43 -2.32 21.76
CA LEU A 18 -12.02 -3.16 20.64
C LEU A 18 -12.65 -2.70 19.32
N GLY A 19 -13.94 -2.36 19.34
CA GLY A 19 -14.65 -1.86 18.17
C GLY A 19 -14.05 -0.56 17.62
N THR A 20 -13.88 0.45 18.48
CA THR A 20 -13.30 1.74 18.05
C THR A 20 -11.87 1.59 17.54
N MET A 21 -11.04 0.81 18.22
CA MET A 21 -9.66 0.55 17.79
C MET A 21 -9.59 -0.21 16.48
N THR A 22 -10.47 -1.18 16.26
CA THR A 22 -10.55 -1.92 14.98
C THR A 22 -10.88 -0.99 13.83
N VAL A 23 -11.86 -0.09 14.01
CA VAL A 23 -12.24 0.91 13.00
C VAL A 23 -11.06 1.84 12.69
N LEU A 24 -10.36 2.34 13.70
CA LEU A 24 -9.18 3.19 13.51
C LEU A 24 -8.06 2.47 12.73
N CYS A 25 -7.72 1.26 13.14
CA CYS A 25 -6.69 0.45 12.46
C CYS A 25 -7.08 0.16 11.00
N ALA A 26 -8.34 -0.19 10.75
CA ALA A 26 -8.83 -0.43 9.39
C ALA A 26 -8.75 0.83 8.53
N THR A 27 -9.20 1.98 9.07
CA THR A 27 -9.18 3.26 8.34
C THR A 27 -7.74 3.67 7.96
N ILE A 28 -6.80 3.59 8.89
CA ILE A 28 -5.40 3.95 8.64
C ILE A 28 -4.75 2.95 7.67
N GLY A 29 -5.01 1.66 7.84
CA GLY A 29 -4.47 0.61 6.96
C GLY A 29 -4.96 0.74 5.51
N ILE A 30 -6.26 0.91 5.32
CA ILE A 30 -6.87 1.12 4.01
C ILE A 30 -6.38 2.44 3.41
N GLY A 31 -6.33 3.52 4.20
CA GLY A 31 -5.85 4.82 3.75
C GLY A 31 -4.42 4.76 3.23
N ASN A 32 -3.50 4.15 3.98
CA ASN A 32 -2.10 3.98 3.55
C ASN A 32 -1.99 3.15 2.26
N TYR A 33 -2.76 2.07 2.15
CA TYR A 33 -2.79 1.25 0.93
C TYR A 33 -3.30 2.06 -0.27
N CYS A 34 -4.39 2.81 -0.12
CA CYS A 34 -4.94 3.64 -1.18
C CYS A 34 -3.95 4.74 -1.63
N VAL A 35 -3.25 5.36 -0.68
CA VAL A 35 -2.22 6.37 -0.99
C VAL A 35 -1.06 5.75 -1.77
N ALA A 36 -0.56 4.59 -1.34
CA ALA A 36 0.52 3.87 -2.03
C ALA A 36 0.10 3.49 -3.46
N ALA A 37 -1.10 2.92 -3.63
CA ALA A 37 -1.65 2.57 -4.94
C ALA A 37 -1.80 3.79 -5.84
N SER A 38 -2.36 4.89 -5.32
CA SER A 38 -2.54 6.13 -6.07
C SER A 38 -1.21 6.77 -6.51
N ARG A 39 -0.17 6.70 -5.68
CA ARG A 39 1.18 7.18 -6.04
C ARG A 39 1.77 6.35 -7.18
N ALA A 40 1.66 5.04 -7.09
CA ALA A 40 2.15 4.14 -8.14
C ALA A 40 1.39 4.33 -9.46
N ASP A 41 0.06 4.49 -9.41
CA ASP A 41 -0.74 4.77 -10.61
C ASP A 41 -0.32 6.08 -11.29
N LYS A 42 -0.06 7.12 -10.51
CA LYS A 42 0.40 8.41 -11.04
C LYS A 42 1.79 8.30 -11.66
N ALA A 43 2.72 7.58 -11.02
CA ALA A 43 4.03 7.31 -11.59
C ALA A 43 3.91 6.59 -12.94
N ILE A 44 3.05 5.57 -13.03
CA ILE A 44 2.75 4.83 -14.26
C ILE A 44 2.18 5.76 -15.33
N ASP A 45 1.20 6.61 -14.98
CA ASP A 45 0.57 7.54 -15.94
C ASP A 45 1.57 8.60 -16.45
N ILE A 46 2.48 9.09 -15.59
CA ILE A 46 3.54 10.03 -15.98
C ILE A 46 4.54 9.36 -16.90
N LEU A 47 5.00 8.16 -16.58
CA LEU A 47 5.90 7.40 -17.44
C LEU A 47 5.28 7.12 -18.81
N TYR A 48 4.00 6.78 -18.87
CA TYR A 48 3.31 6.58 -20.14
C TYR A 48 3.22 7.85 -20.98
N GLN A 49 2.95 9.00 -20.35
CA GLN A 49 2.84 10.30 -21.05
C GLN A 49 4.18 10.83 -21.56
N ASN A 50 5.31 10.36 -20.99
CA ASN A 50 6.66 10.82 -21.32
C ASN A 50 7.53 9.69 -21.91
N ASP A 51 6.93 8.78 -22.68
CA ASP A 51 7.62 7.70 -23.41
C ASP A 51 8.51 6.79 -22.54
N GLY A 52 8.23 6.70 -21.25
CA GLY A 52 8.92 5.82 -20.31
C GLY A 52 9.95 6.51 -19.41
N GLU A 53 10.08 7.81 -19.50
CA GLU A 53 10.98 8.60 -18.67
C GLU A 53 10.22 9.56 -17.75
N PHE A 54 10.79 9.86 -16.59
CA PHE A 54 10.26 10.95 -15.78
C PHE A 54 10.73 12.29 -16.34
N PRO A 55 9.82 13.29 -16.46
CA PRO A 55 10.22 14.62 -16.90
C PRO A 55 11.23 15.19 -15.89
N VAL A 56 12.38 15.63 -16.40
CA VAL A 56 13.37 16.35 -15.59
C VAL A 56 12.81 17.73 -15.31
N PRO A 57 12.57 18.12 -14.05
CA PRO A 57 12.15 19.49 -13.75
C PRO A 57 13.27 20.45 -14.15
N ASP A 58 13.02 21.34 -15.09
CA ASP A 58 13.91 22.47 -15.33
C ASP A 58 14.06 23.26 -14.03
N GLY A 59 15.31 23.57 -13.63
CA GLY A 59 15.64 24.12 -12.31
C GLY A 59 14.91 25.41 -11.89
N ASN A 60 14.07 25.98 -12.74
CA ASN A 60 13.17 27.12 -12.51
C ASN A 60 11.68 26.76 -12.63
N ALA A 61 11.34 25.54 -12.97
CA ALA A 61 9.94 25.10 -13.00
C ALA A 61 9.49 24.69 -11.60
N SER A 62 8.39 25.27 -11.12
CA SER A 62 7.68 24.73 -9.95
C SER A 62 7.44 23.24 -10.16
N PRO A 63 7.59 22.39 -9.12
CA PRO A 63 7.35 20.97 -9.23
C PRO A 63 6.03 20.74 -9.95
N SER A 64 6.05 20.04 -11.08
CA SER A 64 4.83 19.75 -11.82
C SER A 64 3.97 18.84 -10.96
N ALA A 65 3.09 19.46 -10.19
CA ALA A 65 2.17 18.79 -9.30
C ALA A 65 1.05 18.18 -10.14
N HIS A 66 1.23 16.96 -10.61
CA HIS A 66 0.15 16.16 -11.15
C HIS A 66 -0.69 15.62 -10.01
N ALA A 67 -1.75 16.37 -9.65
CA ALA A 67 -2.80 15.94 -8.72
C ALA A 67 -2.31 15.18 -7.45
N GLY A 68 -1.30 15.74 -6.72
CA GLY A 68 -0.80 15.17 -5.47
C GLY A 68 0.37 14.18 -5.59
N PHE A 69 0.99 14.04 -6.77
CA PHE A 69 2.30 13.44 -6.98
C PHE A 69 3.26 14.52 -7.48
N GLN A 70 4.29 14.83 -6.70
CA GLN A 70 5.32 15.78 -7.10
C GLN A 70 6.47 15.02 -7.74
N VAL A 71 6.76 15.35 -9.00
CA VAL A 71 7.99 14.89 -9.64
C VAL A 71 9.11 15.81 -9.19
N THR A 72 10.09 15.23 -8.50
CA THR A 72 11.32 15.91 -8.08
C THR A 72 12.48 15.39 -8.93
N PRO A 73 13.64 16.06 -8.94
CA PRO A 73 14.82 15.54 -9.60
C PRO A 73 15.27 14.16 -9.11
N GLU A 74 14.87 13.79 -7.88
CA GLU A 74 15.18 12.49 -7.27
C GLU A 74 14.20 11.38 -7.67
N THR A 75 13.01 11.74 -8.17
CA THR A 75 11.96 10.76 -8.50
C THR A 75 12.41 9.64 -9.45
N PRO A 76 13.21 9.90 -10.50
CA PRO A 76 13.71 8.84 -11.40
C PRO A 76 14.64 7.83 -10.69
N PHE A 77 15.36 8.27 -9.66
CA PHE A 77 16.29 7.43 -8.90
C PHE A 77 15.62 6.67 -7.76
N GLU A 78 14.54 7.20 -7.22
CA GLU A 78 13.77 6.57 -6.13
C GLU A 78 12.74 5.58 -6.64
N THR A 79 12.26 5.74 -7.87
CA THR A 79 11.22 4.90 -8.45
C THR A 79 11.84 3.77 -9.25
N ARG A 80 11.62 2.54 -8.81
CA ARG A 80 12.04 1.33 -9.52
C ARG A 80 10.94 0.88 -10.45
N TYR A 81 11.22 0.81 -11.74
CA TYR A 81 10.23 0.39 -12.74
C TYR A 81 10.89 -0.31 -13.92
N PHE A 82 10.11 -1.03 -14.66
CA PHE A 82 10.51 -1.54 -15.97
C PHE A 82 9.36 -1.39 -16.97
N ILE A 83 9.71 -1.36 -18.23
CA ILE A 83 8.76 -1.20 -19.32
C ILE A 83 8.89 -2.39 -20.25
N ALA A 84 7.76 -3.03 -20.55
CA ALA A 84 7.71 -4.10 -21.53
C ALA A 84 6.77 -3.70 -22.67
N ARG A 85 7.21 -3.92 -23.90
CA ARG A 85 6.38 -3.77 -25.09
C ARG A 85 5.97 -5.15 -25.56
N LEU A 86 4.66 -5.35 -25.72
CA LEU A 86 4.08 -6.61 -26.14
C LEU A 86 3.35 -6.41 -27.49
N THR A 87 3.35 -7.48 -28.26
CA THR A 87 2.56 -7.55 -29.50
C THR A 87 1.07 -7.75 -29.17
N ALA A 88 0.21 -7.67 -30.18
CA ALA A 88 -1.21 -7.97 -30.04
C ALA A 88 -1.50 -9.42 -29.59
N GLU A 89 -0.54 -10.33 -29.81
CA GLU A 89 -0.60 -11.74 -29.44
C GLU A 89 0.02 -12.03 -28.05
N ASP A 90 0.20 -10.99 -27.22
CA ASP A 90 0.80 -11.07 -25.87
C ASP A 90 2.28 -11.54 -25.87
N ALA A 91 2.97 -11.54 -27.01
CA ALA A 91 4.38 -11.87 -27.08
C ALA A 91 5.24 -10.65 -26.71
N VAL A 92 6.26 -10.89 -25.87
CA VAL A 92 7.20 -9.83 -25.46
C VAL A 92 8.09 -9.44 -26.62
N SER A 93 8.00 -8.20 -27.08
CA SER A 93 8.79 -7.62 -28.16
C SER A 93 10.08 -6.96 -27.66
N ALA A 94 9.98 -6.19 -26.57
CA ALA A 94 11.12 -5.52 -25.95
C ALA A 94 10.88 -5.34 -24.46
N VAL A 95 11.95 -5.35 -23.67
CA VAL A 95 11.91 -5.07 -22.23
C VAL A 95 13.04 -4.11 -21.91
N ASP A 96 12.69 -3.02 -21.26
CA ASP A 96 13.62 -2.03 -20.72
C ASP A 96 13.73 -2.24 -19.21
N LEU A 97 14.95 -2.52 -18.73
CA LEU A 97 15.29 -2.79 -17.34
C LEU A 97 16.26 -1.75 -16.75
N GLU A 98 16.48 -0.63 -17.42
CA GLU A 98 17.49 0.36 -17.04
C GLU A 98 17.26 0.92 -15.63
N HIS A 99 16.00 1.02 -15.21
CA HIS A 99 15.60 1.58 -13.92
C HIS A 99 15.34 0.55 -12.82
N ILE A 100 15.71 -0.74 -13.03
CA ILE A 100 15.53 -1.81 -12.05
C ILE A 100 16.66 -2.83 -12.09
N ALA A 101 17.70 -2.59 -11.32
CA ALA A 101 18.89 -3.45 -11.28
C ALA A 101 18.69 -4.79 -10.54
N ALA A 102 17.63 -4.93 -9.75
CA ALA A 102 17.44 -6.07 -8.85
C ALA A 102 16.62 -7.22 -9.45
N LEU A 103 16.13 -7.10 -10.69
CA LEU A 103 15.29 -8.12 -11.32
C LEU A 103 16.11 -9.00 -12.27
N ASP A 104 16.07 -10.29 -12.00
CA ASP A 104 16.52 -11.29 -12.96
C ASP A 104 15.50 -11.40 -14.12
N ARG A 105 16.03 -11.64 -15.31
CA ARG A 105 15.24 -11.76 -16.55
C ARG A 105 14.11 -12.78 -16.44
N GLN A 106 14.32 -13.87 -15.69
CA GLN A 106 13.33 -14.92 -15.48
C GLN A 106 12.16 -14.40 -14.63
N THR A 107 12.44 -13.60 -13.59
CA THR A 107 11.41 -12.96 -12.75
C THR A 107 10.59 -11.95 -13.54
N VAL A 108 11.22 -11.19 -14.43
CA VAL A 108 10.51 -10.25 -15.32
C VAL A 108 9.53 -10.97 -16.23
N VAL A 109 9.97 -12.03 -16.91
CA VAL A 109 9.12 -12.81 -17.81
C VAL A 109 7.95 -13.41 -17.06
N SER A 110 8.19 -14.05 -15.91
CA SER A 110 7.12 -14.64 -15.10
C SER A 110 6.12 -13.59 -14.57
N THR A 111 6.60 -12.38 -14.26
CA THR A 111 5.74 -11.26 -13.84
C THR A 111 4.86 -10.80 -14.99
N ILE A 112 5.42 -10.65 -16.20
CA ILE A 112 4.68 -10.27 -17.40
C ILE A 112 3.60 -11.32 -17.71
N GLU A 113 3.94 -12.61 -17.68
CA GLU A 113 2.97 -13.70 -17.91
C GLU A 113 1.80 -13.66 -16.91
N GLN A 114 2.09 -13.41 -15.63
CA GLN A 114 1.05 -13.26 -14.62
C GLN A 114 0.17 -12.01 -14.84
N ILE A 115 0.75 -10.91 -15.32
CA ILE A 115 -0.01 -9.70 -15.65
C ILE A 115 -0.92 -9.95 -16.85
N VAL A 116 -0.38 -10.57 -17.90
CA VAL A 116 -1.13 -10.92 -19.09
C VAL A 116 -2.30 -11.84 -18.76
N SER A 117 -2.07 -12.88 -17.94
CA SER A 117 -3.12 -13.82 -17.52
C SER A 117 -4.26 -13.16 -16.74
N LYS A 118 -4.00 -12.02 -16.05
CA LYS A 118 -5.05 -11.26 -15.34
C LYS A 118 -6.00 -10.51 -16.26
N GLY A 119 -5.57 -10.14 -17.46
CA GLY A 119 -6.40 -9.44 -18.45
C GLY A 119 -6.92 -8.06 -18.03
N THR A 120 -6.39 -7.46 -16.94
CA THR A 120 -6.83 -6.16 -16.44
C THR A 120 -5.90 -5.04 -16.92
N ALA A 121 -6.46 -3.85 -17.12
CA ALA A 121 -5.68 -2.69 -17.56
C ALA A 121 -4.73 -2.13 -16.49
N LYS A 122 -5.10 -2.23 -15.21
CA LYS A 122 -4.29 -1.80 -14.07
C LYS A 122 -4.48 -2.80 -12.91
N GLY A 123 -3.44 -3.03 -12.11
CA GLY A 123 -3.54 -3.94 -10.97
C GLY A 123 -2.23 -4.17 -10.24
N TYR A 124 -2.24 -5.15 -9.34
CA TYR A 124 -1.05 -5.64 -8.66
C TYR A 124 -0.76 -7.09 -9.02
N VAL A 125 0.52 -7.42 -9.19
CA VAL A 125 1.05 -8.78 -9.19
C VAL A 125 2.16 -8.85 -8.15
N GLY A 126 1.88 -9.49 -7.00
CA GLY A 126 2.79 -9.46 -5.86
C GLY A 126 3.02 -8.03 -5.38
N GLN A 127 4.28 -7.59 -5.40
CA GLN A 127 4.70 -6.24 -5.04
C GLN A 127 4.67 -5.24 -6.20
N TYR A 128 4.40 -5.71 -7.41
CA TYR A 128 4.45 -4.90 -8.62
C TYR A 128 3.10 -4.31 -8.96
N ARG A 129 3.03 -2.98 -9.08
CA ARG A 129 1.88 -2.27 -9.63
C ARG A 129 2.08 -2.12 -11.13
N PHE A 130 1.08 -2.42 -11.95
CA PHE A 130 1.20 -2.35 -13.40
C PHE A 130 0.08 -1.53 -14.04
N GLY A 131 0.41 -0.95 -15.19
CA GLY A 131 -0.54 -0.35 -16.12
C GLY A 131 -0.30 -0.84 -17.54
N ARG A 132 -1.38 -1.22 -18.22
CA ARG A 132 -1.39 -1.66 -19.62
C ARG A 132 -2.01 -0.57 -20.48
N PHE A 133 -1.29 -0.15 -21.49
CA PHE A 133 -1.69 0.93 -22.41
C PHE A 133 -1.62 0.45 -23.85
N GLU A 134 -2.69 0.60 -24.59
CA GLU A 134 -2.73 0.23 -26.02
C GLU A 134 -1.85 1.16 -26.86
N ASN A 135 -1.11 0.56 -27.77
CA ASN A 135 -0.20 1.30 -28.64
C ASN A 135 -0.88 1.53 -30.01
N LYS A 136 -0.66 2.70 -30.62
CA LYS A 136 -1.28 3.10 -31.91
C LYS A 136 -0.93 2.14 -33.07
N THR A 137 0.15 1.37 -32.96
CA THR A 137 0.76 0.58 -34.06
C THR A 137 0.58 -0.92 -33.95
N SER A 138 -0.29 -1.46 -33.10
CA SER A 138 -0.46 -2.90 -32.81
C SER A 138 0.35 -3.36 -31.59
N GLY A 139 -0.35 -3.81 -30.59
CA GLY A 139 0.21 -4.25 -29.32
C GLY A 139 -0.04 -3.26 -28.19
N TYR A 140 0.66 -3.46 -27.06
CA TYR A 140 0.51 -2.58 -25.90
C TYR A 140 1.82 -2.41 -25.13
N THR A 141 1.90 -1.30 -24.41
CA THR A 141 2.99 -1.00 -23.50
C THR A 141 2.55 -1.33 -22.08
N LEU A 142 3.35 -2.12 -21.39
CA LEU A 142 3.19 -2.49 -20.00
C LEU A 142 4.23 -1.73 -19.18
N ILE A 143 3.79 -0.90 -18.25
CA ILE A 143 4.65 -0.19 -17.31
C ILE A 143 4.43 -0.82 -15.96
N VAL A 144 5.52 -1.26 -15.31
CA VAL A 144 5.49 -1.97 -14.04
C VAL A 144 6.38 -1.24 -13.05
N VAL A 145 5.80 -0.83 -11.92
CA VAL A 145 6.47 -0.13 -10.82
C VAL A 145 6.61 -1.07 -9.63
N ASP A 146 7.81 -1.16 -9.08
CA ASP A 146 8.08 -1.93 -7.85
C ASP A 146 7.64 -1.12 -6.63
N CYS A 147 6.61 -1.60 -5.95
CA CYS A 147 6.04 -1.00 -4.74
C CYS A 147 6.53 -1.69 -3.45
N PHE A 148 7.63 -2.48 -3.51
CA PHE A 148 8.13 -3.24 -2.36
C PHE A 148 8.34 -2.36 -1.12
N MET A 149 9.03 -1.24 -1.27
CA MET A 149 9.34 -0.34 -0.14
C MET A 149 8.08 0.28 0.46
N GLN A 150 7.13 0.68 -0.39
CA GLN A 150 5.85 1.25 0.03
C GLN A 150 4.99 0.23 0.77
N LEU A 151 4.91 -0.99 0.26
CA LEU A 151 4.19 -2.09 0.89
C LEU A 151 4.86 -2.50 2.21
N GLN A 152 6.18 -2.62 2.25
CA GLN A 152 6.92 -2.93 3.47
C GLN A 152 6.71 -1.88 4.55
N SER A 153 6.73 -0.60 4.19
CA SER A 153 6.43 0.51 5.10
C SER A 153 4.99 0.41 5.64
N ALA A 154 4.01 0.14 4.79
CA ALA A 154 2.62 -0.05 5.20
C ALA A 154 2.46 -1.23 6.18
N TYR A 155 3.13 -2.36 5.92
CA TYR A 155 3.14 -3.50 6.83
C TYR A 155 3.86 -3.21 8.16
N ALA A 156 4.92 -2.39 8.15
CA ALA A 156 5.61 -1.99 9.37
C ALA A 156 4.69 -1.13 10.25
N VAL A 157 4.00 -0.15 9.68
CA VAL A 157 3.01 0.67 10.38
C VAL A 157 1.90 -0.20 10.95
N PHE A 158 1.36 -1.14 10.18
CA PHE A 158 0.31 -2.05 10.65
C PHE A 158 0.78 -2.90 11.84
N ARG A 159 2.01 -3.44 11.81
CA ARG A 159 2.57 -4.21 12.94
C ARG A 159 2.69 -3.38 14.21
N VAL A 160 3.19 -2.14 14.09
CA VAL A 160 3.31 -1.22 15.23
C VAL A 160 1.94 -0.90 15.80
N MET A 161 0.96 -0.60 14.95
CA MET A 161 -0.43 -0.34 15.38
C MET A 161 -1.04 -1.55 16.10
N ALA A 162 -0.84 -2.76 15.59
CA ALA A 162 -1.32 -3.98 16.22
C ALA A 162 -0.69 -4.19 17.61
N ALA A 163 0.61 -3.94 17.75
CA ALA A 163 1.30 -4.03 19.04
C ALA A 163 0.75 -3.00 20.04
N VAL A 164 0.59 -1.75 19.65
CA VAL A 164 0.00 -0.69 20.49
C VAL A 164 -1.43 -1.05 20.89
N PHE A 165 -2.22 -1.58 19.95
CA PHE A 165 -3.59 -2.03 20.22
C PHE A 165 -3.65 -3.10 21.34
N VAL A 166 -2.81 -4.13 21.22
CA VAL A 166 -2.76 -5.22 22.25
C VAL A 166 -2.33 -4.66 23.61
N LEU A 167 -1.35 -3.77 23.62
CA LEU A 167 -0.85 -3.14 24.85
C LEU A 167 -1.93 -2.27 25.51
N CYS A 168 -2.60 -1.41 24.76
CA CYS A 168 -3.69 -0.58 25.26
C CYS A 168 -4.87 -1.42 25.78
N ALA A 169 -5.26 -2.44 25.05
CA ALA A 169 -6.33 -3.36 25.47
C ALA A 169 -5.97 -4.06 26.80
N GLY A 170 -4.71 -4.49 26.95
CA GLY A 170 -4.22 -5.08 28.19
C GLY A 170 -4.25 -4.12 29.38
N ILE A 171 -3.78 -2.88 29.19
CA ILE A 171 -3.80 -1.85 30.25
C ILE A 171 -5.25 -1.55 30.68
N VAL A 172 -6.13 -1.30 29.73
CA VAL A 172 -7.55 -1.01 30.04
C VAL A 172 -8.21 -2.17 30.74
N PHE A 173 -7.94 -3.41 30.32
CA PHE A 173 -8.46 -4.59 30.96
C PHE A 173 -7.99 -4.70 32.44
N LEU A 174 -6.69 -4.49 32.71
CA LEU A 174 -6.15 -4.48 34.06
C LEU A 174 -6.76 -3.38 34.93
N LEU A 175 -6.88 -2.16 34.39
CA LEU A 175 -7.52 -1.04 35.10
C LEU A 175 -8.98 -1.36 35.46
N LEU A 176 -9.75 -1.92 34.54
CA LEU A 176 -11.12 -2.34 34.79
C LEU A 176 -11.21 -3.41 35.88
N LEU A 177 -10.29 -4.36 35.91
CA LEU A 177 -10.22 -5.37 36.96
C LEU A 177 -9.92 -4.76 38.33
N VAL A 178 -8.96 -3.84 38.43
CA VAL A 178 -8.57 -3.15 39.67
C VAL A 178 -9.70 -2.27 40.21
N LEU A 179 -10.25 -1.42 39.36
CA LEU A 179 -11.34 -0.50 39.73
C LEU A 179 -12.58 -1.31 40.15
N SER A 180 -12.88 -2.37 39.43
CA SER A 180 -14.01 -3.23 39.72
C SER A 180 -13.83 -3.98 41.05
N LYS A 181 -12.59 -4.34 41.48
CA LYS A 181 -12.32 -4.92 42.80
C LYS A 181 -12.46 -3.87 43.92
N ARG A 182 -12.00 -2.63 43.66
CA ARG A 182 -12.13 -1.56 44.67
C ARG A 182 -13.57 -1.14 44.91
N ALA A 183 -14.38 -1.01 43.85
CA ALA A 183 -15.78 -0.63 43.95
C ALA A 183 -16.66 -1.67 44.66
N THR A 184 -16.20 -2.91 44.81
CA THR A 184 -16.94 -4.01 45.48
C THR A 184 -16.43 -4.31 46.87
N ARG A 185 -15.46 -3.56 47.42
CA ARG A 185 -15.13 -3.66 48.84
C ARG A 185 -16.26 -2.94 49.61
N PRO A 186 -17.05 -3.64 50.44
CA PRO A 186 -18.00 -2.98 51.27
C PRO A 186 -17.24 -2.08 52.27
N PHE A 187 -17.78 -0.90 52.51
CA PHE A 187 -17.36 -0.09 53.64
C PHE A 187 -17.58 -0.94 54.89
N ALA A 188 -16.49 -1.44 55.50
CA ALA A 188 -16.47 -1.99 56.82
C ALA A 188 -16.15 -0.88 57.79
#